data_3b69dabaafa1cfb0786f6a02fc3bc5fb
#
_entry.id   3b69dabaafa1cfb0786f6a02fc3bc5fb
#
_cell.length_a   1.000
_cell.length_b   1.000
_cell.length_c   1.000
_cell.angle_alpha   90.00
_cell.angle_beta   90.00
_cell.angle_gamma   90.00
#
_symmetry.space_group_name_H-M   'P 1'
#
loop_
_entity.id
_entity.type
_entity.pdbx_description
1 polymer ?
#
loop_
_entity_poly.entity_id
_entity_poly.type
_entity_poly.pdbx_seq_one_letter_code
_entity_poly.pdbx_strand_id
1 'polypeptide(L)'
;MTESDLAARAVELRCGMIDEDGWVYVNGKQIGEAHDWQVPAVFDLKLFLHPGENTIAVAVANWSEQGGLNKGVLLEFQEKPVAPEWQRSVFNGLAQIIIQSTREPGEIKLTASAEGLSSATVSVSSQPCASRPAAP
;
A
#
# COMPACT_ATOMS: atom_id res chain seq x y z
N MET A 1 -5.73 -2.71 16.78
CA MET A 1 -5.25 -3.27 15.49
C MET A 1 -4.80 -4.69 15.69
N THR A 2 -5.18 -5.60 14.81
CA THR A 2 -4.68 -6.97 14.76
C THR A 2 -3.50 -7.07 13.81
N GLU A 3 -2.75 -8.18 13.88
CA GLU A 3 -1.70 -8.45 12.87
C GLU A 3 -2.30 -8.61 11.48
N SER A 4 -3.53 -9.14 11.38
CA SER A 4 -4.25 -9.25 10.11
C SER A 4 -4.55 -7.88 9.50
N ASP A 5 -4.96 -6.90 10.31
CA ASP A 5 -5.20 -5.53 9.83
C ASP A 5 -3.91 -4.91 9.26
N LEU A 6 -2.78 -5.15 9.93
CA LEU A 6 -1.46 -4.67 9.49
C LEU A 6 -0.90 -5.43 8.29
N ALA A 7 -1.44 -6.60 7.94
CA ALA A 7 -1.10 -7.32 6.71
C ALA A 7 -1.73 -6.68 5.46
N ALA A 8 -2.68 -5.75 5.59
CA ALA A 8 -3.24 -4.98 4.49
C ALA A 8 -2.13 -4.31 3.64
N ARG A 9 -2.40 -4.03 2.38
CA ARG A 9 -1.46 -3.34 1.47
C ARG A 9 -1.15 -1.93 1.96
N ALA A 10 -2.20 -1.19 2.33
CA ALA A 10 -2.11 0.12 2.95
C ALA A 10 -3.19 0.24 4.03
N VAL A 11 -2.96 1.10 5.01
CA VAL A 11 -3.95 1.54 5.99
C VAL A 11 -4.02 3.05 5.87
N GLU A 12 -5.11 3.55 5.30
CA GLU A 12 -5.26 4.96 4.95
C GLU A 12 -6.25 5.65 5.87
N LEU A 13 -5.85 6.80 6.41
CA LEU A 13 -6.76 7.76 7.02
C LEU A 13 -7.21 8.74 5.94
N ARG A 14 -8.49 8.72 5.64
CA ARG A 14 -9.12 9.66 4.70
C ARG A 14 -9.95 10.68 5.47
N CYS A 15 -9.56 11.93 5.38
CA CYS A 15 -10.32 13.07 5.90
C CYS A 15 -11.06 13.73 4.73
N GLY A 16 -12.39 13.77 4.76
CA GLY A 16 -13.18 14.36 3.68
C GLY A 16 -12.96 15.85 3.52
N MET A 17 -12.68 16.54 4.62
CA MET A 17 -12.30 17.95 4.63
C MET A 17 -11.61 18.27 5.96
N ILE A 18 -10.45 18.89 5.89
CA ILE A 18 -9.73 19.52 7.00
C ILE A 18 -9.71 21.02 6.70
N ASP A 19 -10.36 21.81 7.54
CA ASP A 19 -10.56 23.22 7.28
C ASP A 19 -9.91 24.06 8.39
N GLU A 20 -8.84 24.80 8.16
CA GLU A 20 -8.06 25.15 6.95
C GLU A 20 -6.75 24.37 6.90
N ASP A 21 -6.02 24.35 8.03
CA ASP A 21 -4.76 23.63 8.20
C ASP A 21 -4.94 22.44 9.12
N GLY A 22 -4.34 21.33 8.77
CA GLY A 22 -4.38 20.11 9.58
C GLY A 22 -3.08 19.36 9.65
N TRP A 23 -2.79 18.78 10.81
CA TRP A 23 -1.63 17.91 11.06
C TRP A 23 -2.10 16.59 11.63
N VAL A 24 -1.66 15.51 11.03
CA VAL A 24 -2.02 14.15 11.45
C VAL A 24 -0.87 13.53 12.23
N TYR A 25 -1.22 12.94 13.36
CA TYR A 25 -0.29 12.26 14.27
C TYR A 25 -0.72 10.82 14.47
N VAL A 26 0.22 9.90 14.49
CA VAL A 26 0.02 8.51 14.89
C VAL A 26 1.02 8.18 15.99
N ASN A 27 0.52 7.68 17.10
CA ASN A 27 1.30 7.32 18.28
C ASN A 27 2.26 8.44 18.73
N GLY A 28 1.78 9.69 18.67
CA GLY A 28 2.52 10.89 19.03
C GLY A 28 3.50 11.43 17.98
N LYS A 29 3.65 10.75 16.85
CA LYS A 29 4.52 11.18 15.74
C LYS A 29 3.68 11.86 14.65
N GLN A 30 4.08 13.06 14.22
CA GLN A 30 3.49 13.70 13.05
C GLN A 30 3.86 12.93 11.79
N ILE A 31 2.86 12.60 10.97
CA ILE A 31 3.02 11.81 9.75
C ILE A 31 2.67 12.56 8.48
N GLY A 32 1.94 13.66 8.59
CA GLY A 32 1.55 14.47 7.45
C GLY A 32 0.78 15.73 7.85
N GLU A 33 0.52 16.55 6.85
CA GLU A 33 -0.21 17.79 6.97
C GLU A 33 -1.08 18.03 5.72
N ALA A 34 -2.13 18.85 5.85
CA ALA A 34 -3.02 19.27 4.78
C ALA A 34 -3.35 20.76 4.95
N HIS A 35 -3.33 21.50 3.85
CA HIS A 35 -3.52 22.95 3.80
C HIS A 35 -4.56 23.38 2.74
N ASP A 36 -5.33 22.45 2.22
CA ASP A 36 -6.38 22.72 1.23
C ASP A 36 -7.68 22.05 1.65
N TRP A 37 -8.60 22.83 2.16
CA TRP A 37 -9.91 22.38 2.62
C TRP A 37 -10.82 21.87 1.48
N GLN A 38 -10.52 22.19 0.23
CA GLN A 38 -11.33 21.79 -0.93
C GLN A 38 -11.04 20.35 -1.36
N VAL A 39 -9.88 19.82 -1.01
CA VAL A 39 -9.43 18.51 -1.43
C VAL A 39 -9.43 17.54 -0.24
N PRO A 40 -10.02 16.33 -0.36
CA PRO A 40 -9.89 15.30 0.66
C PRO A 40 -8.42 14.96 0.93
N ALA A 41 -8.03 14.94 2.19
CA ALA A 41 -6.67 14.57 2.59
C ALA A 41 -6.61 13.05 2.87
N VAL A 42 -5.56 12.40 2.37
CA VAL A 42 -5.33 10.95 2.54
C VAL A 42 -3.92 10.72 3.05
N PHE A 43 -3.80 9.95 4.13
CA PHE A 43 -2.53 9.66 4.79
C PHE A 43 -2.35 8.16 4.94
N ASP A 44 -1.23 7.60 4.47
CA ASP A 44 -0.88 6.21 4.74
C ASP A 44 -0.28 6.08 6.15
N LEU A 45 -0.97 5.36 7.00
CA LEU A 45 -0.61 5.15 8.40
C LEU A 45 0.23 3.89 8.62
N LYS A 46 0.33 3.00 7.65
CA LYS A 46 0.79 1.63 7.81
C LYS A 46 2.13 1.51 8.54
N LEU A 47 3.10 2.36 8.22
CA LEU A 47 4.44 2.33 8.81
C LEU A 47 4.51 2.85 10.26
N PHE A 48 3.41 3.44 10.75
CA PHE A 48 3.33 4.09 12.06
C PHE A 48 2.44 3.34 13.04
N LEU A 49 1.76 2.29 12.54
CA LEU A 49 0.86 1.45 13.32
C LEU A 49 1.58 0.20 13.83
N HIS A 50 1.13 -0.31 14.98
CA HIS A 50 1.59 -1.56 15.58
C HIS A 50 0.39 -2.40 16.07
N PRO A 51 0.57 -3.71 16.32
CA PRO A 51 -0.48 -4.52 16.92
C PRO A 51 -0.92 -3.95 18.27
N GLY A 52 -2.21 -4.06 18.56
CA GLY A 52 -2.82 -3.54 19.79
C GLY A 52 -3.41 -2.15 19.63
N GLU A 53 -3.30 -1.36 20.68
CA GLU A 53 -3.84 -0.01 20.74
C GLU A 53 -2.96 0.99 20.00
N ASN A 54 -3.56 1.86 19.19
CA ASN A 54 -2.90 2.94 18.46
C ASN A 54 -3.71 4.22 18.66
N THR A 55 -3.02 5.34 18.82
CA THR A 55 -3.63 6.65 18.91
C THR A 55 -3.46 7.38 17.58
N ILE A 56 -4.57 7.82 16.99
CA ILE A 56 -4.59 8.70 15.82
C ILE A 56 -5.17 10.05 16.27
N ALA A 57 -4.46 11.12 16.01
CA ALA A 57 -4.92 12.47 16.33
C ALA A 57 -4.77 13.38 15.11
N VAL A 58 -5.75 14.27 14.93
CA VAL A 58 -5.72 15.32 13.91
C VAL A 58 -5.83 16.65 14.63
N ALA A 59 -4.78 17.46 14.56
CA ALA A 59 -4.83 18.85 14.99
C ALA A 59 -5.33 19.70 13.83
N VAL A 60 -6.26 20.61 14.08
CA VAL A 60 -6.82 21.52 13.08
C VAL A 60 -6.64 22.94 13.55
N ALA A 61 -6.11 23.81 12.71
CA ALA A 61 -6.14 25.25 12.91
C ALA A 61 -7.10 25.88 11.90
N ASN A 62 -8.07 26.57 12.43
CA ASN A 62 -9.06 27.31 11.66
C ASN A 62 -8.86 28.80 11.89
N TRP A 63 -8.75 29.57 10.83
CA TRP A 63 -8.46 31.00 10.89
C TRP A 63 -9.69 31.86 10.59
N SER A 64 -10.74 31.26 10.01
CA SER A 64 -11.95 31.99 9.65
C SER A 64 -13.19 31.09 9.68
N GLU A 65 -14.33 31.68 10.06
CA GLU A 65 -15.66 31.06 10.04
C GLU A 65 -15.79 29.72 10.84
N GLN A 66 -16.46 28.74 10.23
CA GLN A 66 -16.67 27.41 10.82
C GLN A 66 -15.70 26.42 10.21
N GLY A 67 -14.69 26.05 10.95
CA GLY A 67 -13.71 25.09 10.51
C GLY A 67 -13.81 23.71 11.19
N GLY A 68 -12.82 22.89 11.00
CA GLY A 68 -12.69 21.59 11.65
C GLY A 68 -12.58 20.41 10.70
N LEU A 69 -12.85 19.23 11.23
CA LEU A 69 -12.96 17.99 10.46
C LEU A 69 -14.40 17.82 9.95
N ASN A 70 -14.59 18.06 8.68
CA ASN A 70 -15.89 18.00 8.03
C ASN A 70 -15.93 16.90 6.98
N LYS A 71 -17.14 16.50 6.53
CA LYS A 71 -17.37 15.46 5.52
C LYS A 71 -16.85 14.06 5.90
N GLY A 72 -16.70 13.79 7.17
CA GLY A 72 -16.33 12.48 7.70
C GLY A 72 -14.83 12.17 7.68
N VAL A 73 -14.47 11.25 8.57
CA VAL A 73 -13.12 10.68 8.67
C VAL A 73 -13.27 9.16 8.60
N LEU A 74 -12.52 8.52 7.71
CA LEU A 74 -12.56 7.09 7.48
C LEU A 74 -11.17 6.50 7.66
N LEU A 75 -11.11 5.33 8.28
CA LEU A 75 -9.91 4.49 8.29
C LEU A 75 -10.17 3.32 7.33
N GLU A 76 -9.41 3.28 6.24
CA GLU A 76 -9.58 2.33 5.15
C GLU A 76 -8.42 1.34 5.11
N PHE A 77 -8.76 0.05 5.05
CA PHE A 77 -7.79 -1.04 4.90
C PHE A 77 -7.81 -1.48 3.44
N GLN A 78 -6.74 -1.22 2.73
CA GLN A 78 -6.60 -1.67 1.35
C GLN A 78 -6.08 -3.10 1.31
N GLU A 79 -6.89 -4.03 0.89
CA GLU A 79 -6.47 -5.40 0.69
C GLU A 79 -5.41 -5.48 -0.43
N LYS A 80 -4.49 -6.43 -0.28
CA LYS A 80 -3.63 -6.80 -1.40
C LYS A 80 -4.54 -7.42 -2.46
N PRO A 81 -4.57 -6.90 -3.69
CA PRO A 81 -5.31 -7.56 -4.73
C PRO A 81 -4.76 -8.99 -4.83
N VAL A 82 -5.64 -9.97 -4.65
CA VAL A 82 -5.33 -11.36 -5.01
C VAL A 82 -5.18 -11.32 -6.54
N ALA A 83 -3.94 -11.39 -7.02
CA ALA A 83 -3.73 -11.51 -8.45
C ALA A 83 -4.49 -12.76 -8.91
N PRO A 84 -5.38 -12.66 -9.90
CA PRO A 84 -6.00 -13.83 -10.48
C PRO A 84 -4.91 -14.79 -10.95
N GLU A 85 -5.18 -16.10 -10.90
CA GLU A 85 -4.27 -17.08 -11.49
C GLU A 85 -3.91 -16.64 -12.91
N TRP A 86 -2.61 -16.44 -13.13
CA TRP A 86 -2.16 -15.96 -14.41
C TRP A 86 -2.28 -17.09 -15.43
N GLN A 87 -3.10 -16.88 -16.45
CA GLN A 87 -3.34 -17.81 -17.53
C GLN A 87 -2.98 -17.17 -18.87
N ARG A 88 -2.35 -17.91 -19.74
CA ARG A 88 -1.99 -17.45 -21.07
C ARG A 88 -2.06 -18.57 -22.09
N SER A 89 -2.63 -18.26 -23.25
CA SER A 89 -2.55 -19.14 -24.40
C SER A 89 -1.13 -19.16 -24.93
N VAL A 90 -0.62 -20.34 -25.24
CA VAL A 90 0.68 -20.51 -25.86
C VAL A 90 0.58 -20.34 -27.38
N PHE A 91 1.62 -19.81 -28.00
CA PHE A 91 1.75 -19.74 -29.44
C PHE A 91 2.91 -20.64 -29.88
N ASN A 92 2.64 -21.62 -30.74
CA ASN A 92 3.61 -22.66 -31.14
C ASN A 92 4.33 -23.34 -29.95
N GLY A 93 3.58 -23.63 -28.87
CA GLY A 93 4.14 -24.23 -27.65
C GLY A 93 4.98 -23.30 -26.78
N LEU A 94 5.03 -22.00 -27.08
CA LEU A 94 5.82 -21.02 -26.35
C LEU A 94 4.91 -19.99 -25.66
N ALA A 95 5.28 -19.62 -24.44
CA ALA A 95 4.71 -18.49 -23.69
C ALA A 95 5.85 -17.65 -23.10
N GLN A 96 5.68 -16.33 -23.13
CA GLN A 96 6.61 -15.40 -22.50
C GLN A 96 5.99 -14.85 -21.23
N ILE A 97 6.79 -14.79 -20.17
CA ILE A 97 6.43 -14.17 -18.89
C ILE A 97 7.51 -13.15 -18.51
N ILE A 98 7.08 -12.05 -17.92
CA ILE A 98 7.96 -11.04 -17.33
C ILE A 98 7.80 -11.15 -15.82
N ILE A 99 8.90 -11.35 -15.10
CA ILE A 99 8.94 -11.45 -13.66
C ILE A 99 9.70 -10.24 -13.13
N GLN A 100 9.09 -9.56 -12.15
CA GLN A 100 9.73 -8.47 -11.45
C GLN A 100 9.97 -8.88 -9.99
N SER A 101 11.24 -8.79 -9.55
CA SER A 101 11.58 -9.02 -8.15
C SER A 101 11.05 -7.88 -7.26
N THR A 102 10.77 -8.20 -6.02
CA THR A 102 10.55 -7.20 -4.97
C THR A 102 11.87 -6.55 -4.57
N ARG A 103 11.83 -5.58 -3.65
CA ARG A 103 13.06 -4.98 -3.09
C ARG A 103 13.81 -5.92 -2.14
N GLU A 104 13.13 -6.94 -1.65
CA GLU A 104 13.73 -7.95 -0.78
C GLU A 104 14.32 -9.08 -1.62
N PRO A 105 15.59 -9.42 -1.42
CA PRO A 105 16.21 -10.54 -2.12
C PRO A 105 15.60 -11.86 -1.64
N GLY A 106 15.49 -12.83 -2.54
CA GLY A 106 14.88 -14.11 -2.22
C GLY A 106 14.75 -15.04 -3.42
N GLU A 107 14.11 -16.18 -3.18
CA GLU A 107 13.82 -17.16 -4.21
C GLU A 107 12.47 -16.85 -4.87
N ILE A 108 12.46 -16.82 -6.19
CA ILE A 108 11.27 -16.69 -7.03
C ILE A 108 11.03 -18.04 -7.68
N LYS A 109 9.89 -18.69 -7.36
CA LYS A 109 9.48 -19.95 -7.98
C LYS A 109 8.41 -19.67 -9.03
N LEU A 110 8.67 -20.16 -10.23
CA LEU A 110 7.73 -20.13 -11.34
C LEU A 110 7.31 -21.55 -11.68
N THR A 111 6.02 -21.85 -11.53
CA THR A 111 5.44 -23.14 -11.89
C THR A 111 4.52 -22.97 -13.09
N ALA A 112 4.72 -23.75 -14.11
CA ALA A 112 3.84 -23.85 -15.27
C ALA A 112 3.04 -25.17 -15.20
N SER A 113 1.74 -25.08 -15.42
CA SER A 113 0.84 -26.22 -15.50
C SER A 113 -0.12 -26.05 -16.67
N ALA A 114 -0.49 -27.13 -17.31
CA ALA A 114 -1.52 -27.16 -18.32
C ALA A 114 -2.27 -28.50 -18.28
N GLU A 115 -3.49 -28.49 -18.75
CA GLU A 115 -4.30 -29.71 -18.83
C GLU A 115 -3.62 -30.76 -19.73
N GLY A 116 -3.51 -31.98 -19.23
CA GLY A 116 -2.87 -33.09 -19.96
C GLY A 116 -1.33 -33.05 -19.99
N LEU A 117 -0.70 -32.09 -19.32
CA LEU A 117 0.78 -31.98 -19.22
C LEU A 117 1.25 -32.06 -17.77
N SER A 118 2.46 -32.59 -17.58
CA SER A 118 3.12 -32.54 -16.26
C SER A 118 3.56 -31.12 -15.96
N SER A 119 3.31 -30.66 -14.73
CA SER A 119 3.78 -29.34 -14.27
C SER A 119 5.31 -29.28 -14.23
N ALA A 120 5.86 -28.13 -14.56
CA ALA A 120 7.28 -27.83 -14.44
C ALA A 120 7.52 -26.60 -13.58
N THR A 121 8.58 -26.62 -12.77
CA THR A 121 8.95 -25.49 -11.89
C THR A 121 10.39 -25.09 -12.15
N VAL A 122 10.63 -23.78 -12.20
CA VAL A 122 11.96 -23.17 -12.21
C VAL A 122 12.11 -22.22 -11.05
N SER A 123 13.28 -22.20 -10.42
CA SER A 123 13.62 -21.26 -9.35
C SER A 123 14.68 -20.27 -9.85
N VAL A 124 14.47 -19.01 -9.53
CA VAL A 124 15.40 -17.90 -9.79
C VAL A 124 15.67 -17.19 -8.46
N SER A 125 16.94 -17.01 -8.14
CA SER A 125 17.33 -16.28 -6.92
C SER A 125 17.65 -14.83 -7.23
N SER A 126 17.00 -13.91 -6.55
CA SER A 126 17.39 -12.49 -6.55
C SER A 126 18.39 -12.22 -5.43
N GLN A 127 19.38 -11.38 -5.71
CA GLN A 127 20.44 -11.02 -4.76
C GLN A 127 20.35 -9.53 -4.41
N PRO A 128 20.85 -9.13 -3.21
CA PRO A 128 20.95 -7.71 -2.88
C PRO A 128 21.82 -6.98 -3.92
N CYS A 129 21.37 -5.83 -4.37
CA CYS A 129 22.17 -4.94 -5.22
C CYS A 129 22.01 -3.49 -4.75
N ALA A 130 22.98 -2.65 -5.05
CA ALA A 130 22.84 -1.22 -4.85
C ALA A 130 21.69 -0.67 -5.72
N SER A 131 20.84 0.17 -5.14
CA SER A 131 19.76 0.80 -5.91
C SER A 131 20.37 1.71 -7.00
N ARG A 132 19.90 1.55 -8.23
CA ARG A 132 20.25 2.51 -9.28
C ARG A 132 19.41 3.77 -9.10
N PRO A 133 19.97 4.98 -9.34
CA PRO A 133 19.16 6.19 -9.41
C PRO A 133 18.07 6.00 -10.47
N ALA A 134 16.87 6.50 -10.19
CA ALA A 134 15.85 6.59 -11.22
C ALA A 134 16.37 7.49 -12.34
N ALA A 135 16.18 7.06 -13.59
CA ALA A 135 16.45 7.93 -14.72
C ALA A 135 15.50 9.16 -14.62
N PRO A 136 16.00 10.38 -14.93
CA PRO A 136 15.21 11.60 -14.88
C PRO A 136 14.03 11.57 -15.84
#